data_603a5de37e6f24c2033ff806a040813a
#
_entry.id   603a5de37e6f24c2033ff806a040813a
#
_cell.length_a   1.000
_cell.length_b   1.000
_cell.length_c   1.000
_cell.angle_alpha   90.00
_cell.angle_beta   90.00
_cell.angle_gamma   90.00
#
_symmetry.space_group_name_H-M   'P 1'
#
loop_
_entity.id
_entity.type
_entity.pdbx_description
1 polymer ?
#
loop_
_entity_poly.entity_id
_entity_poly.type
_entity_poly.pdbx_seq_one_letter_code
_entity_poly.pdbx_strand_id
1 'polypeptide(L)'
;MRENEGRADVRLAAKAIGLESKGAYTNYGRKYFKAERNGITTPCYGGDFRTLMKLTKNGIMRMAGAGHRTVTFRLTRYGMTWLEKQLGILISGFDLERS
;
A
#
# COMPACT_ATOMS: atom_id res chain seq x y z
N MET A 1 -15.95 -15.94 -5.50
CA MET A 1 -14.63 -15.33 -5.46
C MET A 1 -14.61 -14.14 -4.51
N ARG A 2 -13.59 -14.03 -3.77
CA ARG A 2 -13.48 -12.91 -2.83
C ARG A 2 -12.95 -11.68 -3.54
N GLU A 3 -13.54 -10.55 -3.20
CA GLU A 3 -13.18 -9.31 -3.84
C GLU A 3 -11.72 -8.95 -3.64
N ASN A 4 -11.19 -9.23 -2.44
CA ASN A 4 -9.82 -8.88 -2.14
C ASN A 4 -8.81 -9.62 -3.00
N GLU A 5 -9.15 -10.82 -3.41
CA GLU A 5 -8.27 -11.58 -4.27
C GLU A 5 -8.19 -10.98 -5.66
N GLY A 6 -9.25 -10.31 -6.08
CA GLY A 6 -9.27 -9.68 -7.39
C GLY A 6 -8.85 -8.23 -7.37
N ARG A 7 -8.48 -7.70 -6.22
CA ARG A 7 -8.15 -6.30 -6.06
C ARG A 7 -6.64 -6.11 -6.02
N ALA A 8 -6.03 -6.00 -7.19
CA ALA A 8 -4.59 -5.78 -7.28
C ALA A 8 -4.18 -4.49 -6.60
N ASP A 9 -5.02 -3.47 -6.66
CA ASP A 9 -4.72 -2.18 -6.05
C ASP A 9 -4.59 -2.31 -4.53
N VAL A 10 -5.51 -3.01 -3.89
CA VAL A 10 -5.46 -3.22 -2.44
C VAL A 10 -4.24 -4.07 -2.08
N ARG A 11 -3.99 -5.12 -2.85
CA ARG A 11 -2.87 -6.01 -2.59
C ARG A 11 -1.53 -5.29 -2.68
N LEU A 12 -1.36 -4.47 -3.69
CA LEU A 12 -0.11 -3.73 -3.87
C LEU A 12 0.08 -2.67 -2.80
N ALA A 13 -0.99 -1.99 -2.40
CA ALA A 13 -0.92 -1.01 -1.34
C ALA A 13 -0.54 -1.68 -0.01
N ALA A 14 -1.12 -2.83 0.27
CA ALA A 14 -0.80 -3.58 1.49
C ALA A 14 0.65 -4.04 1.48
N LYS A 15 1.13 -4.49 0.32
CA LYS A 15 2.51 -4.92 0.18
C LYS A 15 3.48 -3.78 0.43
N ALA A 16 3.11 -2.58 0.01
CA ALA A 16 3.98 -1.41 0.16
C ALA A 16 4.30 -1.13 1.63
N ILE A 17 3.38 -1.40 2.54
CA ILE A 17 3.60 -1.15 3.96
C ILE A 17 3.97 -2.41 4.74
N GLY A 18 4.17 -3.51 4.05
CA GLY A 18 4.63 -4.75 4.69
C GLY A 18 3.55 -5.62 5.27
N LEU A 19 2.29 -5.31 5.03
CA LEU A 19 1.18 -6.07 5.61
C LEU A 19 1.21 -7.53 5.15
N GLU A 20 1.62 -7.74 3.93
CA GLU A 20 1.66 -9.07 3.35
C GLU A 20 2.61 -10.01 4.11
N SER A 21 3.75 -9.47 4.58
CA SER A 21 4.72 -10.32 5.27
C SER A 21 4.40 -10.51 6.74
N LYS A 22 3.85 -9.50 7.40
CA LYS A 22 3.61 -9.60 8.85
C LYS A 22 2.17 -9.91 9.21
N GLY A 23 1.24 -9.42 8.43
CA GLY A 23 -0.16 -9.59 8.72
C GLY A 23 -0.64 -8.70 9.84
N ALA A 24 -1.94 -8.50 9.88
CA ALA A 24 -2.57 -7.70 10.93
C ALA A 24 -2.77 -8.54 12.18
N TYR A 25 -2.81 -7.90 13.33
CA TYR A 25 -3.11 -8.57 14.58
C TYR A 25 -4.42 -8.06 15.14
N THR A 26 -5.04 -8.87 16.00
CA THR A 26 -6.33 -8.54 16.59
C THR A 26 -6.17 -8.22 18.06
N ASN A 27 -6.78 -7.11 18.48
CA ASN A 27 -6.76 -6.70 19.85
C ASN A 27 -8.12 -6.08 20.19
N TYR A 28 -8.77 -6.56 21.23
CA TYR A 28 -10.11 -6.09 21.63
C TYR A 28 -11.11 -6.10 20.49
N GLY A 29 -11.06 -7.16 19.68
CA GLY A 29 -12.00 -7.32 18.59
C GLY A 29 -11.72 -6.48 17.38
N ARG A 30 -10.64 -5.73 17.36
CA ARG A 30 -10.25 -4.91 16.22
C ARG A 30 -8.95 -5.40 15.63
N LYS A 31 -8.81 -5.24 14.34
CA LYS A 31 -7.58 -5.59 13.64
C LYS A 31 -6.70 -4.37 13.49
N TYR A 32 -5.43 -4.55 13.81
CA TYR A 32 -4.44 -3.48 13.77
C TYR A 32 -3.24 -3.92 12.96
N PHE A 33 -2.57 -2.97 12.36
CA PHE A 33 -1.30 -3.22 11.71
C PHE A 33 -0.40 -2.00 11.88
N LYS A 34 0.84 -2.24 12.28
CA LYS A 34 1.84 -1.18 12.37
C LYS A 34 2.71 -1.25 11.14
N ALA A 35 2.64 -0.22 10.33
CA ALA A 35 3.44 -0.14 9.12
C ALA A 35 4.91 0.09 9.50
N GLU A 36 5.79 -0.79 9.03
CA GLU A 36 7.21 -0.69 9.32
C GLU A 36 8.00 -0.22 8.13
N ARG A 37 7.34 -0.11 7.00
CA ARG A 37 7.96 0.42 5.80
C ARG A 37 6.87 1.06 4.96
N ASN A 38 7.28 1.83 3.99
CA ASN A 38 6.34 2.40 3.04
C ASN A 38 7.03 2.57 1.71
N GLY A 39 6.99 1.53 0.91
CA GLY A 39 7.56 1.61 -0.41
C GLY A 39 7.45 0.29 -1.14
N ILE A 40 7.19 0.38 -2.42
CA ILE A 40 7.20 -0.78 -3.29
C ILE A 40 7.87 -0.36 -4.60
N THR A 41 8.83 -1.17 -5.03
CA THR A 41 9.58 -0.91 -6.25
C THR A 41 9.17 -1.91 -7.31
N THR A 42 8.90 -1.43 -8.49
CA THR A 42 8.45 -2.27 -9.60
C THR A 42 9.14 -1.82 -10.88
N PRO A 43 9.27 -2.72 -11.86
CA PRO A 43 9.73 -2.29 -13.19
C PRO A 43 8.78 -1.26 -13.77
N CYS A 44 9.28 -0.44 -14.69
CA CYS A 44 8.50 0.63 -15.31
C CYS A 44 7.51 0.10 -16.35
N TYR A 45 7.10 -1.13 -16.22
CA TYR A 45 6.17 -1.74 -17.15
C TYR A 45 5.43 -2.88 -16.45
N GLY A 46 4.37 -3.36 -17.10
CA GLY A 46 3.63 -4.49 -16.59
C GLY A 46 2.40 -4.08 -15.80
N GLY A 47 1.67 -5.09 -15.33
CA GLY A 47 0.40 -4.86 -14.64
C GLY A 47 0.54 -4.14 -13.33
N ASP A 48 1.56 -4.50 -12.54
CA ASP A 48 1.77 -3.85 -11.25
C ASP A 48 2.09 -2.37 -11.43
N PHE A 49 2.93 -2.04 -12.40
CA PHE A 49 3.27 -0.65 -12.68
C PHE A 49 2.01 0.14 -13.06
N ARG A 50 1.19 -0.42 -13.93
CA ARG A 50 -0.04 0.26 -14.35
C ARG A 50 -0.99 0.48 -13.20
N THR A 51 -1.12 -0.53 -12.33
CA THR A 51 -1.98 -0.41 -11.15
C THR A 51 -1.47 0.67 -10.22
N LEU A 52 -0.16 0.70 -9.98
CA LEU A 52 0.45 1.69 -9.10
C LEU A 52 0.33 3.10 -9.67
N MET A 53 0.46 3.24 -10.98
CA MET A 53 0.26 4.54 -11.62
C MET A 53 -1.17 5.03 -11.46
N LYS A 54 -2.12 4.12 -11.55
CA LYS A 54 -3.53 4.46 -11.34
C LYS A 54 -3.78 4.91 -9.92
N LEU A 55 -3.19 4.23 -8.95
CA LEU A 55 -3.30 4.63 -7.56
C LEU A 55 -2.65 5.99 -7.32
N THR A 56 -1.56 6.27 -8.01
CA THR A 56 -0.89 7.56 -7.92
C THR A 56 -1.79 8.67 -8.46
N LYS A 57 -2.45 8.40 -9.57
CA LYS A 57 -3.36 9.36 -10.18
C LYS A 57 -4.53 9.69 -9.24
N ASN A 58 -4.93 8.72 -8.44
CA ASN A 58 -6.04 8.88 -7.51
C ASN A 58 -5.61 9.41 -6.15
N GLY A 59 -4.33 9.74 -5.97
CA GLY A 59 -3.84 10.30 -4.72
C GLY A 59 -3.59 9.27 -3.63
N ILE A 60 -3.71 7.99 -3.95
CA ILE A 60 -3.53 6.91 -2.97
C ILE A 60 -2.06 6.60 -2.79
N MET A 61 -1.29 6.71 -3.85
CA MET A 61 0.15 6.53 -3.80
C MET A 61 0.85 7.72 -4.42
N ARG A 62 2.15 7.81 -4.22
CA ARG A 62 2.95 8.81 -4.89
C ARG A 62 4.25 8.17 -5.35
N MET A 63 4.79 8.70 -6.42
CA MET A 63 6.06 8.24 -6.94
C MET A 63 7.16 8.83 -6.07
N ALA A 64 7.94 7.97 -5.45
CA ALA A 64 8.92 8.40 -4.46
C ALA A 64 10.35 8.34 -4.98
N GLY A 65 10.59 7.63 -6.07
CA GLY A 65 11.92 7.56 -6.63
C GLY A 65 11.92 6.71 -7.87
N ALA A 66 12.98 6.83 -8.66
CA ALA A 66 13.13 6.04 -9.87
C ALA A 66 14.57 5.61 -9.99
N GLY A 67 14.74 4.34 -10.31
CA GLY A 67 16.05 3.81 -10.61
C GLY A 67 16.16 3.47 -12.07
N HIS A 68 17.14 2.64 -12.40
CA HIS A 68 17.30 2.19 -13.76
C HIS A 68 16.21 1.17 -14.07
N ARG A 69 15.23 1.58 -14.88
CA ARG A 69 14.10 0.72 -15.30
C ARG A 69 13.15 0.35 -14.16
N THR A 70 13.25 1.03 -13.02
CA THR A 70 12.34 0.76 -11.91
C THR A 70 11.81 2.05 -11.34
N VAL A 71 10.68 1.96 -10.65
CA VAL A 71 10.06 3.09 -9.99
C VAL A 71 9.60 2.62 -8.62
N THR A 72 9.80 3.48 -7.62
CA THR A 72 9.36 3.22 -6.26
C THR A 72 8.16 4.10 -5.96
N PHE A 73 7.13 3.47 -5.39
CA PHE A 73 5.90 4.17 -5.00
C PHE A 73 5.72 4.07 -3.50
N ARG A 74 5.14 5.10 -2.92
CA ARG A 74 4.79 5.11 -1.50
C ARG A 74 3.33 5.42 -1.33
N LEU A 75 2.75 4.87 -0.27
CA LEU A 75 1.37 5.13 0.09
C LEU A 75 1.30 6.51 0.73
N THR A 76 0.36 7.35 0.30
CA THR A 76 0.14 8.65 0.91
C THR A 76 -0.67 8.49 2.19
N ARG A 77 -0.75 9.57 2.98
CA ARG A 77 -1.60 9.54 4.17
C ARG A 77 -3.05 9.25 3.78
N TYR A 78 -3.50 9.86 2.72
CA TYR A 78 -4.83 9.58 2.18
C TYR A 78 -4.94 8.11 1.79
N GLY A 79 -3.89 7.58 1.19
CA GLY A 79 -3.87 6.17 0.79
C GLY A 79 -3.94 5.22 1.96
N MET A 80 -3.30 5.57 3.07
CA MET A 80 -3.38 4.73 4.26
C MET A 80 -4.80 4.70 4.82
N THR A 81 -5.47 5.83 4.84
CA THR A 81 -6.87 5.89 5.26
C THR A 81 -7.75 5.08 4.32
N TRP A 82 -7.50 5.19 3.02
CA TRP A 82 -8.22 4.41 2.02
C TRP A 82 -8.03 2.91 2.26
N LEU A 83 -6.77 2.49 2.52
CA LEU A 83 -6.47 1.08 2.73
C LEU A 83 -7.12 0.55 4.01
N GLU A 84 -7.15 1.37 5.06
CA GLU A 84 -7.84 0.98 6.28
C GLU A 84 -9.29 0.63 6.00
N LYS A 85 -9.94 1.43 5.19
CA LYS A 85 -11.34 1.20 4.84
C LYS A 85 -11.53 -0.04 3.98
N GLN A 86 -10.58 -0.28 3.06
CA GLN A 86 -10.68 -1.42 2.18
C GLN A 86 -10.52 -2.74 2.94
N LEU A 87 -9.69 -2.74 3.96
CA LEU A 87 -9.35 -3.97 4.68
C LEU A 87 -10.06 -4.09 6.04
N GLY A 88 -10.69 -3.03 6.51
CA GLY A 88 -11.34 -3.05 7.82
C GLY A 88 -10.35 -3.16 8.97
N ILE A 89 -9.19 -2.55 8.84
CA ILE A 89 -8.16 -2.59 9.87
C ILE A 89 -7.74 -1.16 10.21
N LEU A 90 -7.02 -1.02 11.31
CA LEU A 90 -6.44 0.26 11.71
C LEU A 90 -4.93 0.19 11.49
N ILE A 91 -4.41 1.16 10.77
CA ILE A 91 -2.99 1.20 10.41
C ILE A 91 -2.32 2.33 11.17
N SER A 92 -1.21 2.01 11.84
CA SER A 92 -0.38 3.01 12.48
C SER A 92 0.92 3.13 11.71
N GLY A 93 1.77 4.07 12.12
CA GLY A 93 3.03 4.28 11.42
C GLY A 93 2.94 5.29 10.31
N PHE A 94 1.98 6.20 10.41
CA PHE A 94 1.78 7.21 9.37
C PHE A 94 2.98 8.13 9.20
N ASP A 95 3.89 8.14 10.15
CA ASP A 95 5.09 8.95 10.02
C ASP A 95 5.90 8.57 8.80
N LEU A 96 5.76 7.35 8.33
CA LEU A 96 6.47 6.89 7.14
C LEU A 96 6.13 7.71 5.91
N GLU A 97 4.96 8.28 5.89
CA GLU A 97 4.49 9.06 4.76
C GLU A 97 5.19 10.40 4.67
N ARG A 98 5.72 10.87 5.78
CA ARG A 98 6.34 12.19 5.85
C ARG A 98 7.73 12.24 5.23
N SER A 99 8.36 11.12 5.10
CA SER A 99 9.72 11.07 4.58
C SER A 99 9.78 11.26 3.07
#